data_93b930227c7b50222fb4fe6f31025920
#
_entry.id   93b930227c7b50222fb4fe6f31025920
#
_cell.length_a   1.000
_cell.length_b   1.000
_cell.length_c   1.000
_cell.angle_alpha   90.00
_cell.angle_beta   90.00
_cell.angle_gamma   90.00
#
_symmetry.space_group_name_H-M   'P 1'
#
loop_
_entity.id
_entity.type
_entity.pdbx_description
1 polymer ?
#
loop_
_entity_poly.entity_id
_entity_poly.type
_entity_poly.pdbx_seq_one_letter_code
_entity_poly.pdbx_strand_id
1 'polypeptide(L)'
;MLDFDECWAALEKRDGAAAGRFFYGVRTTGVYCRPGCTSRLPLRRNTVFFETTAAAEEAGLRACKRCRPTEASMASRHLSAVEKACALLRTSETVPSLGELADVACISRFHFHRVFKQITGVTPREYARSQRIGRLGEKLDSGEPIAASIYASGFGSSSRAYEAAPAGLGMTPGRRRRGGSGETIRFVTVATPLGWALVAATERGICMTALGDDRDQLASVLQQRFPAAKLTAEDAGLKQWADRIVRFITAPDQNLDLPLDIRGTAFQARVWRALQKIPLGKTVSYSEIAEALGQPTAVRAVAQACAANKLALIVPCHRVIRSDGDLGGYRWGLERKQALLARERAAVAPDEAAA
;
A
#
# COMPACT_ATOMS: atom_id res chain seq x y z
N MET A 1 -22.51 11.26 25.90
CA MET A 1 -22.61 12.69 26.30
C MET A 1 -21.31 13.37 25.93
N LEU A 2 -21.36 14.47 25.19
CA LEU A 2 -20.17 15.20 24.75
C LEU A 2 -19.52 15.93 25.94
N ASP A 3 -18.21 15.71 26.13
CA ASP A 3 -17.42 16.52 27.04
C ASP A 3 -17.14 17.88 26.40
N PHE A 4 -17.49 18.98 27.11
CA PHE A 4 -17.34 20.33 26.56
C PHE A 4 -15.88 20.71 26.35
N ASP A 5 -14.99 20.33 27.26
CA ASP A 5 -13.60 20.75 27.24
C ASP A 5 -12.81 19.98 26.16
N GLU A 6 -13.10 18.69 25.98
CA GLU A 6 -12.56 17.90 24.86
C GLU A 6 -13.01 18.45 23.50
N CYS A 7 -14.31 18.74 23.36
CA CYS A 7 -14.85 19.31 22.14
C CYS A 7 -14.27 20.70 21.84
N TRP A 8 -14.11 21.54 22.89
CA TRP A 8 -13.49 22.84 22.75
C TRP A 8 -12.02 22.76 22.32
N ALA A 9 -11.24 21.87 22.92
CA ALA A 9 -9.84 21.66 22.55
C ALA A 9 -9.68 21.21 21.09
N ALA A 10 -10.56 20.33 20.61
CA ALA A 10 -10.58 19.92 19.21
C ALA A 10 -10.98 21.09 18.27
N LEU A 11 -11.90 21.94 18.69
CA LEU A 11 -12.32 23.12 17.95
C LEU A 11 -11.22 24.18 17.85
N GLU A 12 -10.49 24.46 18.92
CA GLU A 12 -9.34 25.37 18.92
C GLU A 12 -8.24 24.93 17.97
N LYS A 13 -7.94 23.64 17.96
CA LYS A 13 -6.98 23.01 17.04
C LYS A 13 -7.51 22.89 15.61
N ARG A 14 -8.79 23.21 15.38
CA ARG A 14 -9.46 22.98 14.09
C ARG A 14 -9.31 21.56 13.59
N ASP A 15 -9.45 20.61 14.50
CA ASP A 15 -9.24 19.19 14.22
C ASP A 15 -10.28 18.66 13.23
N GLY A 16 -9.85 18.48 11.98
CA GLY A 16 -10.69 17.90 10.92
C GLY A 16 -11.01 16.41 11.16
N ALA A 17 -10.20 15.70 11.95
CA ALA A 17 -10.43 14.28 12.28
C ALA A 17 -11.61 14.13 13.29
N ALA A 18 -11.92 15.16 14.05
CA ALA A 18 -13.11 15.21 14.91
C ALA A 18 -14.41 15.45 14.12
N ALA A 19 -14.36 15.69 12.82
CA ALA A 19 -15.55 15.89 11.99
C ALA A 19 -16.41 14.63 11.93
N GLY A 20 -17.67 14.75 12.35
CA GLY A 20 -18.60 13.62 12.46
C GLY A 20 -18.75 13.08 13.89
N ARG A 21 -17.84 13.39 14.80
CA ARG A 21 -17.99 13.07 16.22
C ARG A 21 -18.93 14.06 16.94
N PHE A 22 -18.86 15.35 16.54
CA PHE A 22 -19.73 16.40 17.07
C PHE A 22 -19.85 17.58 16.10
N PHE A 23 -20.80 18.45 16.37
CA PHE A 23 -20.99 19.75 15.70
C PHE A 23 -20.96 20.85 16.74
N TYR A 24 -20.60 22.08 16.36
CA TYR A 24 -20.69 23.21 17.27
C TYR A 24 -21.58 24.31 16.71
N GLY A 25 -22.41 24.86 17.58
CA GLY A 25 -23.27 25.98 17.29
C GLY A 25 -22.76 27.27 17.92
N VAL A 26 -22.97 28.40 17.25
CA VAL A 26 -22.65 29.74 17.76
C VAL A 26 -23.95 30.49 18.05
N ARG A 27 -24.30 30.63 19.30
CA ARG A 27 -25.57 31.23 19.77
C ARG A 27 -25.81 32.61 19.16
N THR A 28 -24.80 33.46 19.07
CA THR A 28 -24.90 34.83 18.59
C THR A 28 -25.15 34.95 17.08
N THR A 29 -24.81 33.93 16.30
CA THR A 29 -24.98 33.96 14.84
C THR A 29 -26.08 33.00 14.38
N GLY A 30 -26.57 32.13 15.24
CA GLY A 30 -27.54 31.09 14.89
C GLY A 30 -27.04 30.09 13.87
N VAL A 31 -25.71 29.84 13.81
CA VAL A 31 -25.08 28.96 12.81
C VAL A 31 -24.36 27.80 13.49
N TYR A 32 -24.55 26.58 12.97
CA TYR A 32 -23.75 25.44 13.39
C TYR A 32 -22.75 24.99 12.31
N CYS A 33 -21.61 24.47 12.75
CA CYS A 33 -20.46 24.11 11.95
C CYS A 33 -19.88 22.76 12.38
N ARG A 34 -18.97 22.22 11.54
CA ARG A 34 -18.08 21.09 11.92
C ARG A 34 -16.82 21.60 12.61
N PRO A 35 -16.13 20.79 13.42
CA PRO A 35 -14.89 21.16 14.10
C PRO A 35 -13.81 21.73 13.19
N GLY A 36 -13.54 21.18 12.03
CA GLY A 36 -12.54 21.66 11.07
C GLY A 36 -12.96 22.87 10.21
N CYS A 37 -14.04 23.59 10.55
CA CYS A 37 -14.49 24.73 9.77
C CYS A 37 -13.49 25.91 9.84
N THR A 38 -13.17 26.51 8.68
CA THR A 38 -12.25 27.66 8.56
C THR A 38 -12.91 29.00 8.90
N SER A 39 -14.12 29.03 9.46
CA SER A 39 -14.74 30.24 9.99
C SER A 39 -13.97 30.78 11.19
N ARG A 40 -14.25 32.05 11.58
CA ARG A 40 -13.66 32.64 12.79
C ARG A 40 -14.02 31.76 13.99
N LEU A 41 -13.03 31.50 14.86
CA LEU A 41 -13.25 30.77 16.10
C LEU A 41 -14.25 31.57 16.98
N PRO A 42 -15.36 30.96 17.43
CA PRO A 42 -16.32 31.64 18.28
C PRO A 42 -15.75 31.83 19.69
N LEU A 43 -16.37 32.74 20.46
CA LEU A 43 -16.08 32.84 21.88
C LEU A 43 -16.63 31.59 22.59
N ARG A 44 -15.88 31.04 23.55
CA ARG A 44 -16.25 29.84 24.31
C ARG A 44 -17.64 29.94 24.94
N ARG A 45 -17.98 31.10 25.57
CA ARG A 45 -19.26 31.36 26.18
C ARG A 45 -20.46 31.34 25.21
N ASN A 46 -20.23 31.51 23.90
CA ASN A 46 -21.24 31.54 22.87
C ASN A 46 -21.35 30.21 22.11
N THR A 47 -20.57 29.20 22.50
CA THR A 47 -20.48 27.92 21.80
C THR A 47 -21.30 26.84 22.50
N VAL A 48 -21.99 26.03 21.71
CA VAL A 48 -22.72 24.85 22.16
C VAL A 48 -22.33 23.69 21.27
N PHE A 49 -22.24 22.49 21.83
CA PHE A 49 -21.89 21.28 21.08
C PHE A 49 -23.09 20.36 20.93
N PHE A 50 -23.17 19.67 19.78
CA PHE A 50 -24.23 18.75 19.39
C PHE A 50 -23.65 17.46 18.85
N GLU A 51 -24.28 16.33 19.16
CA GLU A 51 -23.87 15.03 18.62
C GLU A 51 -24.29 14.86 17.15
N THR A 52 -25.42 15.50 16.76
CA THR A 52 -25.95 15.38 15.39
C THR A 52 -26.31 16.75 14.81
N THR A 53 -26.43 16.82 13.49
CA THR A 53 -26.94 18.00 12.79
C THR A 53 -28.40 18.25 13.11
N ALA A 54 -29.20 17.20 13.29
CA ALA A 54 -30.62 17.30 13.67
C ALA A 54 -30.79 18.00 15.01
N ALA A 55 -30.00 17.62 16.03
CA ALA A 55 -30.04 18.26 17.33
C ALA A 55 -29.68 19.78 17.28
N ALA A 56 -28.75 20.14 16.37
CA ALA A 56 -28.42 21.55 16.16
C ALA A 56 -29.56 22.33 15.47
N GLU A 57 -30.25 21.69 14.52
CA GLU A 57 -31.42 22.27 13.83
C GLU A 57 -32.63 22.39 14.74
N GLU A 58 -32.88 21.39 15.56
CA GLU A 58 -33.92 21.43 16.62
C GLU A 58 -33.66 22.57 17.64
N ALA A 59 -32.39 22.87 17.91
CA ALA A 59 -31.99 24.01 18.74
C ALA A 59 -32.12 25.37 18.00
N GLY A 60 -32.70 25.40 16.80
CA GLY A 60 -32.95 26.61 16.00
C GLY A 60 -31.72 27.15 15.25
N LEU A 61 -30.67 26.37 15.13
CA LEU A 61 -29.48 26.78 14.40
C LEU A 61 -29.54 26.37 12.91
N ARG A 62 -29.00 27.20 12.04
CA ARG A 62 -28.91 26.89 10.62
C ARG A 62 -27.51 26.38 10.23
N ALA A 63 -27.45 25.53 9.23
CA ALA A 63 -26.20 25.00 8.68
C ALA A 63 -25.26 26.08 8.13
N CYS A 64 -24.00 26.01 8.45
CA CYS A 64 -22.98 26.91 7.92
C CYS A 64 -22.81 26.70 6.40
N LYS A 65 -23.00 27.78 5.59
CA LYS A 65 -22.84 27.75 4.14
C LYS A 65 -21.42 27.44 3.68
N ARG A 66 -20.39 27.68 4.52
CA ARG A 66 -18.98 27.44 4.21
C ARG A 66 -18.61 25.97 4.37
N CYS A 67 -18.87 25.36 5.53
CA CYS A 67 -18.49 23.96 5.78
C CYS A 67 -19.60 22.96 5.44
N ARG A 68 -20.84 23.42 5.21
CA ARG A 68 -22.03 22.63 4.86
C ARG A 68 -22.10 21.34 5.69
N PRO A 69 -22.37 21.45 6.99
CA PRO A 69 -22.27 20.32 7.92
C PRO A 69 -23.25 19.18 7.65
N THR A 70 -24.34 19.42 6.93
CA THR A 70 -25.30 18.40 6.46
C THR A 70 -24.83 17.61 5.25
N GLU A 71 -23.86 18.13 4.49
CA GLU A 71 -23.28 17.42 3.35
C GLU A 71 -22.09 16.56 3.79
N ALA A 72 -21.66 15.62 2.95
CA ALA A 72 -20.44 14.86 3.16
C ALA A 72 -19.22 15.80 3.36
N SER A 73 -18.31 15.45 4.25
CA SER A 73 -17.11 16.27 4.51
C SER A 73 -16.30 16.51 3.24
N MET A 74 -15.54 17.61 3.17
CA MET A 74 -14.62 17.84 2.04
C MET A 74 -13.67 16.68 1.82
N ALA A 75 -13.18 16.07 2.91
CA ALA A 75 -12.33 14.89 2.85
C ALA A 75 -13.05 13.69 2.23
N SER A 76 -14.29 13.42 2.64
CA SER A 76 -15.13 12.34 2.08
C SER A 76 -15.46 12.59 0.60
N ARG A 77 -15.76 13.84 0.22
CA ARG A 77 -16.00 14.20 -1.20
C ARG A 77 -14.75 14.02 -2.04
N HIS A 78 -13.58 14.44 -1.55
CA HIS A 78 -12.30 14.24 -2.22
C HIS A 78 -11.97 12.76 -2.38
N LEU A 79 -12.23 11.95 -1.35
CA LEU A 79 -12.02 10.52 -1.42
C LEU A 79 -12.89 9.88 -2.51
N SER A 80 -14.20 10.13 -2.48
CA SER A 80 -15.15 9.63 -3.49
C SER A 80 -14.79 10.11 -4.91
N ALA A 81 -14.35 11.35 -5.07
CA ALA A 81 -13.90 11.89 -6.34
C ALA A 81 -12.67 11.14 -6.88
N VAL A 82 -11.68 10.86 -6.01
CA VAL A 82 -10.48 10.10 -6.38
C VAL A 82 -10.81 8.64 -6.66
N GLU A 83 -11.72 8.02 -5.92
CA GLU A 83 -12.20 6.65 -6.20
C GLU A 83 -12.85 6.54 -7.57
N LYS A 84 -13.71 7.48 -7.94
CA LYS A 84 -14.33 7.54 -9.28
C LYS A 84 -13.26 7.70 -10.38
N ALA A 85 -12.29 8.59 -10.18
CA ALA A 85 -11.19 8.79 -11.12
C ALA A 85 -10.31 7.53 -11.24
N CYS A 86 -10.01 6.84 -10.13
CA CYS A 86 -9.30 5.57 -10.16
C CYS A 86 -10.08 4.46 -10.87
N ALA A 87 -11.41 4.41 -10.69
CA ALA A 87 -12.27 3.48 -11.42
C ALA A 87 -12.21 3.76 -12.93
N LEU A 88 -12.36 5.01 -13.34
CA LEU A 88 -12.26 5.42 -14.74
C LEU A 88 -10.89 5.05 -15.34
N LEU A 89 -9.79 5.31 -14.63
CA LEU A 89 -8.43 4.95 -15.06
C LEU A 89 -8.21 3.43 -15.20
N ARG A 90 -8.96 2.61 -14.46
CA ARG A 90 -8.91 1.15 -14.57
C ARG A 90 -9.73 0.60 -15.73
N THR A 91 -10.87 1.19 -16.04
CA THR A 91 -11.82 0.67 -17.02
C THR A 91 -11.63 1.27 -18.42
N SER A 92 -11.04 2.46 -18.54
CA SER A 92 -10.87 3.13 -19.83
C SER A 92 -9.81 2.44 -20.70
N GLU A 93 -10.15 2.23 -21.95
CA GLU A 93 -9.21 1.72 -22.98
C GLU A 93 -8.16 2.80 -23.33
N THR A 94 -8.58 4.04 -23.46
CA THR A 94 -7.69 5.19 -23.62
C THR A 94 -7.44 5.87 -22.28
N VAL A 95 -6.29 6.53 -22.14
CA VAL A 95 -5.97 7.23 -20.90
C VAL A 95 -6.75 8.54 -20.83
N PRO A 96 -7.68 8.67 -19.87
CA PRO A 96 -8.37 9.93 -19.66
C PRO A 96 -7.39 11.07 -19.39
N SER A 97 -7.66 12.24 -19.98
CA SER A 97 -6.92 13.46 -19.71
C SER A 97 -7.11 13.91 -18.26
N LEU A 98 -6.19 14.75 -17.77
CA LEU A 98 -6.35 15.36 -16.44
C LEU A 98 -7.64 16.19 -16.34
N GLY A 99 -8.11 16.77 -17.48
CA GLY A 99 -9.38 17.48 -17.56
C GLY A 99 -10.56 16.57 -17.27
N GLU A 100 -10.69 15.49 -18.03
CA GLU A 100 -11.78 14.51 -17.86
C GLU A 100 -11.81 13.90 -16.45
N LEU A 101 -10.64 13.62 -15.86
CA LEU A 101 -10.57 13.15 -14.49
C LEU A 101 -11.03 14.20 -13.46
N ALA A 102 -10.69 15.47 -13.71
CA ALA A 102 -11.09 16.58 -12.86
C ALA A 102 -12.59 16.90 -12.99
N ASP A 103 -13.15 16.74 -14.18
CA ASP A 103 -14.58 16.92 -14.45
C ASP A 103 -15.42 15.84 -13.72
N VAL A 104 -15.00 14.57 -13.79
CA VAL A 104 -15.62 13.48 -13.01
C VAL A 104 -15.52 13.72 -11.49
N ALA A 105 -14.43 14.37 -11.05
CA ALA A 105 -14.21 14.75 -9.67
C ALA A 105 -14.96 16.04 -9.25
N CYS A 106 -15.55 16.78 -10.20
CA CYS A 106 -16.19 18.08 -10.00
C CYS A 106 -15.29 19.11 -9.28
N ILE A 107 -13.99 19.13 -9.58
CA ILE A 107 -13.02 20.09 -9.05
C ILE A 107 -12.02 20.53 -10.13
N SER A 108 -11.34 21.66 -9.93
CA SER A 108 -10.37 22.17 -10.90
C SER A 108 -9.19 21.20 -11.10
N ARG A 109 -8.59 21.21 -12.30
CA ARG A 109 -7.44 20.32 -12.67
C ARG A 109 -6.28 20.40 -11.68
N PHE A 110 -5.92 21.61 -11.23
CA PHE A 110 -4.83 21.81 -10.27
C PHE A 110 -5.19 21.26 -8.88
N HIS A 111 -6.43 21.49 -8.45
CA HIS A 111 -6.92 20.96 -7.17
C HIS A 111 -7.02 19.44 -7.24
N PHE A 112 -7.58 18.88 -8.31
CA PHE A 112 -7.65 17.43 -8.52
C PHE A 112 -6.27 16.77 -8.48
N HIS A 113 -5.29 17.31 -9.21
CA HIS A 113 -3.94 16.76 -9.23
C HIS A 113 -3.33 16.69 -7.82
N ARG A 114 -3.48 17.78 -7.02
CA ARG A 114 -2.99 17.84 -5.64
C ARG A 114 -3.72 16.84 -4.73
N VAL A 115 -5.06 16.81 -4.78
CA VAL A 115 -5.90 15.91 -3.98
C VAL A 115 -5.65 14.46 -4.37
N PHE A 116 -5.58 14.15 -5.65
CA PHE A 116 -5.27 12.80 -6.13
C PHE A 116 -3.91 12.33 -5.62
N LYS A 117 -2.86 13.17 -5.75
CA LYS A 117 -1.53 12.84 -5.23
C LYS A 117 -1.50 12.72 -3.70
N GLN A 118 -2.24 13.56 -2.99
CA GLN A 118 -2.36 13.50 -1.54
C GLN A 118 -3.03 12.18 -1.08
N ILE A 119 -4.10 11.76 -1.74
CA ILE A 119 -4.87 10.55 -1.40
C ILE A 119 -4.17 9.29 -1.91
N THR A 120 -3.70 9.27 -3.17
CA THR A 120 -3.10 8.08 -3.79
C THR A 120 -1.58 7.99 -3.61
N GLY A 121 -0.94 9.13 -3.24
CA GLY A 121 0.51 9.30 -3.12
C GLY A 121 1.29 9.27 -4.44
N VAL A 122 0.61 9.12 -5.56
CA VAL A 122 1.17 9.16 -6.91
C VAL A 122 0.36 10.14 -7.76
N THR A 123 0.95 10.63 -8.83
CA THR A 123 0.20 11.48 -9.77
C THR A 123 -0.81 10.64 -10.57
N PRO A 124 -1.89 11.24 -11.11
CA PRO A 124 -2.82 10.54 -12.01
C PRO A 124 -2.12 9.84 -13.19
N ARG A 125 -1.07 10.47 -13.74
CA ARG A 125 -0.26 9.91 -14.84
C ARG A 125 0.54 8.67 -14.41
N GLU A 126 1.15 8.70 -13.24
CA GLU A 126 1.88 7.54 -12.70
C GLU A 126 0.93 6.39 -12.38
N TYR A 127 -0.25 6.71 -11.83
CA TYR A 127 -1.30 5.72 -11.57
C TYR A 127 -1.77 5.07 -12.87
N ALA A 128 -2.10 5.85 -13.91
CA ALA A 128 -2.48 5.36 -15.22
C ALA A 128 -1.39 4.49 -15.87
N ARG A 129 -0.11 4.91 -15.74
CA ARG A 129 1.04 4.13 -16.24
C ARG A 129 1.12 2.75 -15.55
N SER A 130 0.94 2.73 -14.24
CA SER A 130 0.96 1.49 -13.45
C SER A 130 -0.16 0.53 -13.87
N GLN A 131 -1.38 1.04 -14.09
CA GLN A 131 -2.51 0.21 -14.55
C GLN A 131 -2.24 -0.41 -15.93
N ARG A 132 -1.70 0.38 -16.87
CA ARG A 132 -1.34 -0.11 -18.21
C ARG A 132 -0.26 -1.19 -18.17
N ILE A 133 0.76 -1.01 -17.33
CA ILE A 133 1.82 -2.00 -17.14
C ILE A 133 1.24 -3.30 -16.54
N GLY A 134 0.33 -3.21 -15.58
CA GLY A 134 -0.35 -4.37 -15.01
C GLY A 134 -1.12 -5.15 -16.08
N ARG A 135 -1.98 -4.48 -16.84
CA ARG A 135 -2.73 -5.08 -17.95
C ARG A 135 -1.82 -5.72 -19.02
N LEU A 136 -0.73 -5.02 -19.38
CA LEU A 136 0.27 -5.57 -20.31
C LEU A 136 0.87 -6.87 -19.77
N GLY A 137 1.20 -6.91 -18.48
CA GLY A 137 1.72 -8.10 -17.84
C GLY A 137 0.76 -9.28 -17.92
N GLU A 138 -0.50 -9.06 -17.57
CA GLU A 138 -1.56 -10.08 -17.60
C GLU A 138 -1.76 -10.66 -19.01
N LYS A 139 -1.85 -9.78 -20.02
CA LYS A 139 -2.02 -10.18 -21.41
C LYS A 139 -0.81 -10.95 -21.98
N LEU A 140 0.38 -10.56 -21.60
CA LEU A 140 1.60 -11.29 -22.01
C LEU A 140 1.68 -12.66 -21.33
N ASP A 141 1.26 -12.77 -20.07
CA ASP A 141 1.22 -14.01 -19.31
C ASP A 141 0.15 -14.98 -19.86
N SER A 142 -0.95 -14.46 -20.43
CA SER A 142 -1.98 -15.26 -21.12
C SER A 142 -1.57 -15.70 -22.54
N GLY A 143 -0.38 -15.31 -23.01
CA GLY A 143 0.18 -15.72 -24.30
C GLY A 143 -0.27 -14.88 -25.49
N GLU A 144 -0.98 -13.77 -25.27
CA GLU A 144 -1.41 -12.87 -26.35
C GLU A 144 -0.22 -12.32 -27.14
N PRO A 145 -0.38 -12.02 -28.44
CA PRO A 145 0.69 -11.40 -29.26
C PRO A 145 1.15 -10.08 -28.66
N ILE A 146 2.47 -9.84 -28.66
CA ILE A 146 3.07 -8.67 -27.99
C ILE A 146 2.47 -7.36 -28.49
N ALA A 147 2.35 -7.19 -29.81
CA ALA A 147 1.78 -5.96 -30.37
C ALA A 147 0.34 -5.77 -29.93
N ALA A 148 -0.51 -6.77 -30.02
CA ALA A 148 -1.90 -6.74 -29.56
C ALA A 148 -1.97 -6.38 -28.06
N SER A 149 -1.18 -7.06 -27.22
CA SER A 149 -1.11 -6.79 -25.77
C SER A 149 -0.72 -5.35 -25.45
N ILE A 150 0.23 -4.78 -26.19
CA ILE A 150 0.67 -3.40 -26.00
C ILE A 150 -0.45 -2.40 -26.25
N TYR A 151 -1.11 -2.52 -27.40
CA TYR A 151 -2.21 -1.60 -27.76
C TYR A 151 -3.45 -1.82 -26.90
N ALA A 152 -3.84 -3.06 -26.66
CA ALA A 152 -4.97 -3.42 -25.80
C ALA A 152 -4.74 -3.02 -24.30
N SER A 153 -3.50 -2.77 -23.92
CA SER A 153 -3.17 -2.22 -22.58
C SER A 153 -3.18 -0.70 -22.51
N GLY A 154 -3.49 -0.02 -23.63
CA GLY A 154 -3.61 1.42 -23.70
C GLY A 154 -2.25 2.15 -23.90
N PHE A 155 -1.23 1.49 -24.44
CA PHE A 155 -0.01 2.16 -24.90
C PHE A 155 -0.18 2.66 -26.34
N GLY A 156 0.12 3.93 -26.56
CA GLY A 156 0.02 4.54 -27.90
C GLY A 156 1.17 4.17 -28.85
N SER A 157 2.20 3.44 -28.37
CA SER A 157 3.27 2.91 -29.20
C SER A 157 4.05 1.79 -28.49
N SER A 158 4.65 0.92 -29.28
CA SER A 158 5.52 -0.15 -28.75
C SER A 158 6.72 0.41 -28.00
N SER A 159 7.36 1.48 -28.48
CA SER A 159 8.52 2.10 -27.83
C SER A 159 8.20 2.53 -26.40
N ARG A 160 7.06 3.19 -26.17
CA ARG A 160 6.61 3.58 -24.81
C ARG A 160 6.34 2.41 -23.90
N ALA A 161 5.81 1.30 -24.43
CA ALA A 161 5.61 0.08 -23.67
C ALA A 161 6.96 -0.58 -23.30
N TYR A 162 7.88 -0.67 -24.22
CA TYR A 162 9.22 -1.21 -23.98
C TYR A 162 10.05 -0.36 -23.01
N GLU A 163 9.94 0.96 -23.07
CA GLU A 163 10.56 1.87 -22.08
C GLU A 163 9.96 1.71 -20.68
N ALA A 164 8.64 1.52 -20.60
CA ALA A 164 7.93 1.44 -19.32
C ALA A 164 8.02 0.06 -18.66
N ALA A 165 8.08 -1.03 -19.45
CA ALA A 165 8.00 -2.39 -18.99
C ALA A 165 9.11 -2.80 -18.01
N PRO A 166 10.40 -2.46 -18.20
CA PRO A 166 11.46 -2.85 -17.27
C PRO A 166 11.22 -2.37 -15.84
N ALA A 167 10.70 -1.16 -15.68
CA ALA A 167 10.40 -0.60 -14.35
C ALA A 167 9.22 -1.28 -13.65
N GLY A 168 8.22 -1.77 -14.37
CA GLY A 168 7.00 -2.32 -13.79
C GLY A 168 6.86 -3.83 -13.93
N LEU A 169 7.30 -4.42 -15.05
CA LEU A 169 7.32 -5.87 -15.28
C LEU A 169 8.66 -6.51 -14.94
N GLY A 170 9.71 -5.69 -14.76
CA GLY A 170 11.07 -6.13 -14.50
C GLY A 170 11.82 -6.67 -15.73
N MET A 171 11.15 -6.74 -16.88
CA MET A 171 11.73 -7.21 -18.14
C MET A 171 10.98 -6.61 -19.33
N THR A 172 11.56 -6.77 -20.53
CA THR A 172 10.88 -6.34 -21.76
C THR A 172 9.62 -7.19 -22.02
N PRO A 173 8.61 -6.65 -22.75
CA PRO A 173 7.42 -7.40 -23.12
C PRO A 173 7.73 -8.73 -23.82
N GLY A 174 8.73 -8.73 -24.72
CA GLY A 174 9.15 -9.93 -25.42
C GLY A 174 9.73 -11.02 -24.51
N ARG A 175 10.53 -10.64 -23.52
CA ARG A 175 11.05 -11.59 -22.52
C ARG A 175 9.94 -12.13 -21.63
N ARG A 176 9.01 -11.26 -21.21
CA ARG A 176 7.88 -11.68 -20.37
C ARG A 176 6.99 -12.70 -21.06
N ARG A 177 6.57 -12.42 -22.30
CA ARG A 177 5.76 -13.37 -23.08
C ARG A 177 6.43 -14.73 -23.25
N ARG A 178 7.75 -14.77 -23.33
CA ARG A 178 8.54 -16.01 -23.41
C ARG A 178 8.90 -16.58 -22.02
N GLY A 179 8.12 -16.25 -20.96
CA GLY A 179 8.29 -16.80 -19.63
C GLY A 179 9.64 -16.51 -18.98
N GLY A 180 10.28 -15.38 -19.32
CA GLY A 180 11.62 -15.02 -18.82
C GLY A 180 12.77 -15.52 -19.70
N SER A 181 12.50 -15.94 -20.92
CA SER A 181 13.55 -16.37 -21.85
C SER A 181 14.69 -15.35 -21.98
N GLY A 182 15.94 -15.81 -21.80
CA GLY A 182 17.14 -14.98 -21.76
C GLY A 182 17.41 -14.30 -20.42
N GLU A 183 16.59 -14.54 -19.39
CA GLU A 183 16.97 -14.23 -18.00
C GLU A 183 17.74 -15.42 -17.41
N THR A 184 18.86 -15.13 -16.76
CA THR A 184 19.55 -16.10 -15.91
C THR A 184 19.16 -15.79 -14.46
N ILE A 185 18.57 -16.78 -13.79
CA ILE A 185 18.20 -16.67 -12.38
C ILE A 185 19.04 -17.66 -11.60
N ARG A 186 19.89 -17.13 -10.76
CA ARG A 186 20.68 -17.92 -9.81
C ARG A 186 19.82 -18.16 -8.58
N PHE A 187 19.84 -19.36 -8.02
CA PHE A 187 19.10 -19.65 -6.82
C PHE A 187 19.86 -20.58 -5.89
N VAL A 188 19.52 -20.51 -4.62
CA VAL A 188 19.99 -21.41 -3.58
C VAL A 188 18.86 -21.75 -2.65
N THR A 189 18.83 -22.98 -2.16
CA THR A 189 17.94 -23.41 -1.09
C THR A 189 18.77 -23.77 0.13
N VAL A 190 18.39 -23.26 1.29
CA VAL A 190 19.11 -23.47 2.56
C VAL A 190 18.15 -23.93 3.65
N ALA A 191 18.61 -24.82 4.52
CA ALA A 191 17.84 -25.23 5.69
C ALA A 191 17.80 -24.11 6.73
N THR A 192 16.65 -23.93 7.35
CA THR A 192 16.42 -22.93 8.41
C THR A 192 15.62 -23.55 9.55
N PRO A 193 15.58 -22.93 10.73
CA PRO A 193 14.69 -23.36 11.80
C PRO A 193 13.18 -23.27 11.47
N LEU A 194 12.82 -22.71 10.32
CA LEU A 194 11.44 -22.60 9.82
C LEU A 194 11.19 -23.45 8.57
N GLY A 195 11.97 -24.50 8.37
CA GLY A 195 11.98 -25.32 7.17
C GLY A 195 13.03 -24.85 6.14
N TRP A 196 12.75 -24.94 4.87
CA TRP A 196 13.64 -24.52 3.81
C TRP A 196 13.38 -23.07 3.40
N ALA A 197 14.46 -22.33 3.11
CA ALA A 197 14.38 -21.02 2.47
C ALA A 197 14.97 -21.12 1.06
N LEU A 198 14.26 -20.56 0.09
CA LEU A 198 14.75 -20.34 -1.28
C LEU A 198 15.09 -18.86 -1.45
N VAL A 199 16.26 -18.59 -1.98
CA VAL A 199 16.71 -17.26 -2.40
C VAL A 199 17.05 -17.32 -3.88
N ALA A 200 16.41 -16.47 -4.69
CA ALA A 200 16.65 -16.38 -6.13
C ALA A 200 16.94 -14.95 -6.53
N ALA A 201 17.93 -14.77 -7.41
CA ALA A 201 18.39 -13.46 -7.85
C ALA A 201 18.65 -13.40 -9.35
N THR A 202 18.41 -12.24 -9.93
CA THR A 202 18.90 -11.80 -11.23
C THR A 202 20.25 -11.08 -11.06
N GLU A 203 20.81 -10.54 -12.14
CA GLU A 203 22.00 -9.66 -12.08
C GLU A 203 21.73 -8.37 -11.28
N ARG A 204 20.46 -7.94 -11.15
CA ARG A 204 20.06 -6.72 -10.47
C ARG A 204 19.84 -6.87 -8.97
N GLY A 205 19.64 -8.09 -8.48
CA GLY A 205 19.38 -8.36 -7.08
C GLY A 205 18.37 -9.49 -6.86
N ILE A 206 17.95 -9.68 -5.62
CA ILE A 206 17.02 -10.71 -5.21
C ILE A 206 15.64 -10.44 -5.83
N CYS A 207 15.13 -11.41 -6.58
CA CYS A 207 13.83 -11.34 -7.25
C CYS A 207 12.77 -12.24 -6.60
N MET A 208 13.19 -13.20 -5.77
CA MET A 208 12.30 -14.06 -5.00
C MET A 208 13.00 -14.59 -3.74
N THR A 209 12.27 -14.55 -2.62
CA THR A 209 12.57 -15.34 -1.42
C THR A 209 11.31 -16.04 -0.97
N ALA A 210 11.42 -17.31 -0.61
CA ALA A 210 10.27 -18.11 -0.18
C ALA A 210 10.67 -19.04 0.97
N LEU A 211 9.70 -19.39 1.81
CA LEU A 211 9.83 -20.37 2.87
C LEU A 211 8.91 -21.56 2.60
N GLY A 212 9.32 -22.75 2.92
CA GLY A 212 8.54 -23.98 2.71
C GLY A 212 9.10 -25.15 3.49
N ASP A 213 8.36 -26.27 3.50
CA ASP A 213 8.76 -27.49 4.18
C ASP A 213 9.61 -28.41 3.29
N ASP A 214 9.51 -28.22 1.99
CA ASP A 214 10.16 -29.06 1.00
C ASP A 214 11.03 -28.23 0.04
N ARG A 215 12.27 -28.68 -0.14
CA ARG A 215 13.27 -28.04 -1.02
C ARG A 215 12.87 -28.08 -2.48
N ASP A 216 12.39 -29.22 -2.94
CA ASP A 216 12.09 -29.46 -4.35
C ASP A 216 10.79 -28.75 -4.76
N GLN A 217 9.85 -28.68 -3.83
CA GLN A 217 8.63 -27.85 -4.01
C GLN A 217 8.97 -26.37 -4.20
N LEU A 218 9.91 -25.85 -3.41
CA LEU A 218 10.36 -24.46 -3.57
C LEU A 218 11.05 -24.21 -4.92
N ALA A 219 11.86 -25.15 -5.38
CA ALA A 219 12.48 -25.08 -6.70
C ALA A 219 11.43 -25.16 -7.82
N SER A 220 10.41 -26.00 -7.66
CA SER A 220 9.27 -26.10 -8.60
C SER A 220 8.48 -24.81 -8.68
N VAL A 221 8.23 -24.13 -7.55
CA VAL A 221 7.57 -22.80 -7.51
C VAL A 221 8.39 -21.76 -8.28
N LEU A 222 9.73 -21.79 -8.16
CA LEU A 222 10.61 -20.91 -8.93
C LEU A 222 10.53 -21.20 -10.43
N GLN A 223 10.56 -22.48 -10.82
CA GLN A 223 10.45 -22.92 -12.22
C GLN A 223 9.10 -22.51 -12.84
N GLN A 224 7.99 -22.72 -12.12
CA GLN A 224 6.66 -22.31 -12.58
C GLN A 224 6.55 -20.79 -12.77
N ARG A 225 7.25 -20.04 -11.93
CA ARG A 225 7.24 -18.59 -12.02
C ARG A 225 8.07 -18.03 -13.17
N PHE A 226 9.14 -18.73 -13.54
CA PHE A 226 10.08 -18.36 -14.60
C PHE A 226 10.31 -19.54 -15.54
N PRO A 227 9.27 -19.99 -16.26
CA PRO A 227 9.28 -21.28 -16.97
C PRO A 227 10.34 -21.37 -18.08
N ALA A 228 10.76 -20.24 -18.64
CA ALA A 228 11.75 -20.19 -19.71
C ALA A 228 13.05 -19.46 -19.32
N ALA A 229 13.24 -19.17 -18.05
CA ALA A 229 14.52 -18.65 -17.55
C ALA A 229 15.53 -19.79 -17.39
N LYS A 230 16.81 -19.47 -17.59
CA LYS A 230 17.89 -20.38 -17.23
C LYS A 230 18.07 -20.34 -15.72
N LEU A 231 17.64 -21.38 -15.03
CA LEU A 231 17.86 -21.53 -13.60
C LEU A 231 19.23 -22.14 -13.36
N THR A 232 20.05 -21.49 -12.54
CA THR A 232 21.38 -21.97 -12.14
C THR A 232 21.40 -22.11 -10.63
N ALA A 233 21.61 -23.33 -10.15
CA ALA A 233 21.77 -23.63 -8.73
C ALA A 233 23.20 -23.33 -8.28
N GLU A 234 23.37 -23.08 -6.97
CA GLU A 234 24.68 -22.98 -6.29
C GLU A 234 25.59 -21.85 -6.79
N ASP A 235 25.26 -20.62 -6.42
CA ASP A 235 26.11 -19.46 -6.61
C ASP A 235 26.73 -19.01 -5.28
N ALA A 236 28.05 -18.90 -5.21
CA ALA A 236 28.77 -18.54 -3.97
C ALA A 236 28.40 -17.15 -3.46
N GLY A 237 28.15 -16.18 -4.34
CA GLY A 237 27.70 -14.84 -3.96
C GLY A 237 26.27 -14.85 -3.38
N LEU A 238 25.40 -15.67 -3.97
CA LEU A 238 24.04 -15.81 -3.49
C LEU A 238 23.97 -16.55 -2.16
N LYS A 239 24.92 -17.45 -1.88
CA LYS A 239 25.04 -18.14 -0.61
C LYS A 239 25.25 -17.16 0.55
N GLN A 240 26.05 -16.11 0.38
CA GLN A 240 26.24 -15.08 1.40
C GLN A 240 24.91 -14.36 1.75
N TRP A 241 24.05 -14.10 0.78
CA TRP A 241 22.74 -13.52 1.02
C TRP A 241 21.81 -14.51 1.72
N ALA A 242 21.86 -15.78 1.35
CA ALA A 242 21.12 -16.84 2.03
C ALA A 242 21.56 -16.99 3.49
N ASP A 243 22.86 -16.95 3.77
CA ASP A 243 23.41 -17.03 5.13
C ASP A 243 22.93 -15.83 5.99
N ARG A 244 22.83 -14.64 5.42
CA ARG A 244 22.24 -13.48 6.10
C ARG A 244 20.77 -13.69 6.43
N ILE A 245 20.01 -14.31 5.52
CA ILE A 245 18.59 -14.65 5.74
C ILE A 245 18.46 -15.72 6.84
N VAL A 246 19.29 -16.76 6.83
CA VAL A 246 19.33 -17.79 7.88
C VAL A 246 19.64 -17.16 9.24
N ARG A 247 20.66 -16.29 9.29
CA ARG A 247 21.03 -15.57 10.52
C ARG A 247 19.87 -14.73 11.03
N PHE A 248 19.21 -13.98 10.17
CA PHE A 248 18.03 -13.20 10.53
C PHE A 248 16.90 -14.07 11.10
N ILE A 249 16.64 -15.25 10.53
CA ILE A 249 15.63 -16.17 11.04
C ILE A 249 16.02 -16.71 12.44
N THR A 250 17.30 -16.93 12.68
CA THR A 250 17.80 -17.53 13.93
C THR A 250 17.94 -16.50 15.04
N ALA A 251 18.54 -15.36 14.73
CA ALA A 251 18.82 -14.27 15.66
C ALA A 251 18.67 -12.93 14.92
N PRO A 252 17.45 -12.41 14.84
CA PRO A 252 17.19 -11.14 14.17
C PRO A 252 17.80 -9.98 14.98
N ASP A 253 18.78 -9.29 14.41
CA ASP A 253 19.48 -8.15 15.03
C ASP A 253 19.12 -6.82 14.35
N GLN A 254 18.84 -6.83 13.06
CA GLN A 254 18.48 -5.66 12.26
C GLN A 254 17.64 -6.07 11.04
N ASN A 255 17.09 -5.10 10.32
CA ASN A 255 16.40 -5.37 9.06
C ASN A 255 17.39 -5.85 7.98
N LEU A 256 16.91 -6.79 7.16
CA LEU A 256 17.68 -7.29 6.02
C LEU A 256 17.79 -6.20 4.94
N ASP A 257 18.98 -5.63 4.79
CA ASP A 257 19.32 -4.73 3.68
C ASP A 257 20.12 -5.53 2.62
N LEU A 258 19.41 -5.92 1.58
CA LEU A 258 19.93 -6.72 0.46
C LEU A 258 19.51 -6.08 -0.86
N PRO A 259 20.32 -6.19 -1.92
CA PRO A 259 19.95 -5.65 -3.23
C PRO A 259 18.72 -6.38 -3.77
N LEU A 260 17.71 -5.63 -4.20
CA LEU A 260 16.42 -6.17 -4.59
C LEU A 260 16.08 -5.86 -6.05
N ASP A 261 15.61 -6.87 -6.78
CA ASP A 261 14.93 -6.72 -8.06
C ASP A 261 13.41 -6.83 -7.84
N ILE A 262 12.83 -5.83 -7.16
CA ILE A 262 11.41 -5.81 -6.81
C ILE A 262 10.57 -5.45 -8.05
N ARG A 263 9.62 -6.32 -8.38
CA ARG A 263 8.70 -6.17 -9.49
C ARG A 263 7.27 -6.12 -8.98
N GLY A 264 6.58 -5.01 -9.25
CA GLY A 264 5.21 -4.80 -8.80
C GLY A 264 4.62 -3.51 -9.31
N THR A 265 3.32 -3.30 -9.04
CA THR A 265 2.63 -2.05 -9.36
C THR A 265 3.18 -0.90 -8.50
N ALA A 266 2.94 0.34 -8.92
CA ALA A 266 3.36 1.52 -8.14
C ALA A 266 2.77 1.51 -6.72
N PHE A 267 1.54 1.02 -6.55
CA PHE A 267 0.92 0.88 -5.23
C PHE A 267 1.61 -0.19 -4.39
N GLN A 268 1.85 -1.39 -4.95
CA GLN A 268 2.60 -2.46 -4.29
C GLN A 268 3.99 -1.98 -3.85
N ALA A 269 4.72 -1.29 -4.72
CA ALA A 269 6.04 -0.74 -4.40
C ALA A 269 5.99 0.26 -3.24
N ARG A 270 4.92 1.06 -3.11
CA ARG A 270 4.70 1.96 -1.97
C ARG A 270 4.42 1.20 -0.69
N VAL A 271 3.52 0.21 -0.75
CA VAL A 271 3.23 -0.67 0.40
C VAL A 271 4.51 -1.36 0.85
N TRP A 272 5.25 -2.01 -0.05
CA TRP A 272 6.46 -2.75 0.31
C TRP A 272 7.56 -1.86 0.91
N ARG A 273 7.72 -0.62 0.42
CA ARG A 273 8.61 0.37 1.07
C ARG A 273 8.14 0.78 2.47
N ALA A 274 6.82 0.87 2.67
CA ALA A 274 6.27 1.13 4.01
C ALA A 274 6.53 -0.06 4.95
N LEU A 275 6.37 -1.30 4.46
CA LEU A 275 6.68 -2.50 5.23
C LEU A 275 8.14 -2.54 5.67
N GLN A 276 9.09 -2.22 4.79
CA GLN A 276 10.53 -2.19 5.12
C GLN A 276 10.90 -1.18 6.22
N LYS A 277 10.06 -0.18 6.46
CA LYS A 277 10.24 0.81 7.52
C LYS A 277 9.73 0.37 8.88
N ILE A 278 8.98 -0.73 8.96
CA ILE A 278 8.47 -1.25 10.24
C ILE A 278 9.68 -1.76 11.04
N PRO A 279 9.92 -1.23 12.25
CA PRO A 279 11.05 -1.66 13.06
C PRO A 279 10.95 -3.15 13.44
N LEU A 280 12.10 -3.74 13.75
CA LEU A 280 12.20 -5.09 14.29
C LEU A 280 11.37 -5.21 15.57
N GLY A 281 10.66 -6.31 15.76
CA GLY A 281 9.83 -6.58 16.93
C GLY A 281 8.54 -5.77 17.03
N LYS A 282 8.29 -4.84 16.11
CA LYS A 282 7.04 -4.07 16.03
C LYS A 282 6.08 -4.65 15.01
N THR A 283 4.80 -4.57 15.32
CA THR A 283 3.73 -4.92 14.38
C THR A 283 2.87 -3.69 14.09
N VAL A 284 2.29 -3.66 12.91
CA VAL A 284 1.34 -2.63 12.48
C VAL A 284 0.12 -3.28 11.84
N SER A 285 -1.02 -2.63 11.90
CA SER A 285 -2.22 -3.11 11.22
C SER A 285 -2.23 -2.72 9.73
N TYR A 286 -3.05 -3.42 8.94
CA TYR A 286 -3.30 -3.03 7.53
C TYR A 286 -3.89 -1.62 7.43
N SER A 287 -4.68 -1.19 8.42
CA SER A 287 -5.25 0.16 8.50
C SER A 287 -4.18 1.22 8.74
N GLU A 288 -3.27 1.01 9.69
CA GLU A 288 -2.16 1.94 9.95
C GLU A 288 -1.25 2.13 8.73
N ILE A 289 -0.99 1.05 7.97
CA ILE A 289 -0.26 1.17 6.70
C ILE A 289 -1.06 1.99 5.69
N ALA A 290 -2.37 1.73 5.57
CA ALA A 290 -3.24 2.49 4.67
C ALA A 290 -3.27 3.97 5.03
N GLU A 291 -3.33 4.31 6.31
CA GLU A 291 -3.24 5.68 6.84
C GLU A 291 -1.89 6.31 6.57
N ALA A 292 -0.78 5.62 6.85
CA ALA A 292 0.58 6.08 6.58
C ALA A 292 0.84 6.35 5.09
N LEU A 293 0.14 5.63 4.20
CA LEU A 293 0.15 5.86 2.76
C LEU A 293 -0.79 6.99 2.32
N GLY A 294 -1.54 7.62 3.24
CA GLY A 294 -2.55 8.63 2.94
C GLY A 294 -3.81 8.05 2.29
N GLN A 295 -4.11 6.77 2.50
CA GLN A 295 -5.22 6.04 1.88
C GLN A 295 -5.97 5.17 2.91
N PRO A 296 -6.62 5.74 3.93
CA PRO A 296 -7.21 4.98 5.04
C PRO A 296 -8.26 3.94 4.59
N THR A 297 -8.89 4.16 3.45
CA THR A 297 -9.88 3.21 2.87
C THR A 297 -9.23 2.07 2.06
N ALA A 298 -7.93 2.14 1.77
CA ALA A 298 -7.24 1.17 0.94
C ALA A 298 -6.79 -0.11 1.68
N VAL A 299 -7.38 -0.42 2.83
CA VAL A 299 -7.00 -1.56 3.69
C VAL A 299 -6.96 -2.88 2.93
N ARG A 300 -7.98 -3.18 2.10
CA ARG A 300 -8.01 -4.39 1.26
C ARG A 300 -6.91 -4.40 0.20
N ALA A 301 -6.60 -3.24 -0.39
CA ALA A 301 -5.53 -3.14 -1.38
C ALA A 301 -4.15 -3.32 -0.73
N VAL A 302 -3.94 -2.83 0.50
CA VAL A 302 -2.74 -3.09 1.30
C VAL A 302 -2.61 -4.58 1.60
N ALA A 303 -3.70 -5.25 2.02
CA ALA A 303 -3.70 -6.70 2.27
C ALA A 303 -3.35 -7.49 0.99
N GLN A 304 -3.90 -7.12 -0.16
CA GLN A 304 -3.55 -7.73 -1.45
C GLN A 304 -2.08 -7.47 -1.84
N ALA A 305 -1.54 -6.28 -1.57
CA ALA A 305 -0.13 -5.98 -1.80
C ALA A 305 0.79 -6.80 -0.88
N CYS A 306 0.42 -7.02 0.37
CA CYS A 306 1.11 -7.94 1.29
C CYS A 306 1.05 -9.39 0.77
N ALA A 307 -0.10 -9.87 0.32
CA ALA A 307 -0.27 -11.20 -0.26
C ALA A 307 0.51 -11.38 -1.58
N ALA A 308 0.70 -10.31 -2.35
CA ALA A 308 1.50 -10.31 -3.58
C ALA A 308 3.02 -10.25 -3.33
N ASN A 309 3.47 -10.08 -2.09
CA ASN A 309 4.88 -10.06 -1.74
C ASN A 309 5.53 -11.42 -2.08
N LYS A 310 6.69 -11.35 -2.72
CA LYS A 310 7.50 -12.50 -3.16
C LYS A 310 8.86 -12.55 -2.50
N LEU A 311 9.11 -11.61 -1.60
CA LEU A 311 10.37 -11.41 -0.90
C LEU A 311 10.14 -11.64 0.60
N ALA A 312 9.93 -12.91 0.97
CA ALA A 312 9.78 -13.29 2.37
C ALA A 312 10.93 -12.70 3.20
N LEU A 313 10.62 -12.21 4.40
CA LEU A 313 11.58 -11.63 5.35
C LEU A 313 12.14 -10.27 4.93
N ILE A 314 12.65 -10.12 3.71
CA ILE A 314 13.27 -8.86 3.23
C ILE A 314 12.22 -7.76 3.09
N VAL A 315 11.02 -8.10 2.63
CA VAL A 315 9.84 -7.25 2.75
C VAL A 315 8.98 -7.84 3.87
N PRO A 316 9.02 -7.28 5.08
CA PRO A 316 8.52 -7.94 6.29
C PRO A 316 6.99 -7.88 6.43
N CYS A 317 6.26 -8.47 5.48
CA CYS A 317 4.80 -8.56 5.55
C CYS A 317 4.29 -9.44 6.72
N HIS A 318 5.15 -10.21 7.37
CA HIS A 318 4.83 -10.91 8.62
C HIS A 318 4.58 -9.94 9.80
N ARG A 319 5.12 -8.71 9.76
CA ARG A 319 4.88 -7.66 10.77
C ARG A 319 3.52 -6.98 10.64
N VAL A 320 2.73 -7.35 9.62
CA VAL A 320 1.39 -6.77 9.42
C VAL A 320 0.34 -7.71 10.00
N ILE A 321 -0.51 -7.17 10.88
CA ILE A 321 -1.58 -7.90 11.57
C ILE A 321 -2.93 -7.22 11.31
N ARG A 322 -4.01 -7.80 11.77
CA ARG A 322 -5.33 -7.16 11.78
C ARG A 322 -5.44 -6.15 12.92
N SER A 323 -6.37 -5.22 12.82
CA SER A 323 -6.64 -4.20 13.86
C SER A 323 -7.17 -4.80 15.16
N ASP A 324 -7.76 -5.99 15.12
CA ASP A 324 -8.21 -6.77 16.29
C ASP A 324 -7.09 -7.60 16.95
N GLY A 325 -5.86 -7.54 16.42
CA GLY A 325 -4.71 -8.28 16.91
C GLY A 325 -4.54 -9.68 16.29
N ASP A 326 -5.49 -10.14 15.47
CA ASP A 326 -5.35 -11.39 14.71
C ASP A 326 -4.20 -11.30 13.72
N LEU A 327 -3.44 -12.38 13.56
CA LEU A 327 -2.27 -12.42 12.69
C LEU A 327 -2.60 -12.15 11.22
N GLY A 328 -3.84 -12.43 10.79
CA GLY A 328 -4.22 -12.39 9.38
C GLY A 328 -3.46 -13.41 8.54
N GLY A 329 -3.57 -13.31 7.21
CA GLY A 329 -2.91 -14.24 6.31
C GLY A 329 -1.40 -14.05 6.21
N TYR A 330 -0.70 -15.14 5.88
CA TYR A 330 0.71 -15.12 5.50
C TYR A 330 0.96 -16.16 4.40
N ARG A 331 1.58 -15.76 3.29
CA ARG A 331 1.79 -16.62 2.12
C ARG A 331 2.54 -17.93 2.45
N TRP A 332 3.43 -17.87 3.40
CA TRP A 332 4.32 -18.98 3.76
C TRP A 332 3.89 -19.72 5.04
N GLY A 333 2.63 -19.56 5.46
CA GLY A 333 2.03 -20.23 6.62
C GLY A 333 2.00 -19.38 7.89
N LEU A 334 0.90 -19.47 8.64
CA LEU A 334 0.69 -18.68 9.85
C LEU A 334 1.66 -19.07 10.97
N GLU A 335 2.03 -20.34 11.08
CA GLU A 335 3.00 -20.84 12.07
C GLU A 335 4.37 -20.15 11.89
N ARG A 336 4.84 -20.00 10.62
CA ARG A 336 6.08 -19.27 10.32
C ARG A 336 5.97 -17.79 10.68
N LYS A 337 4.82 -17.16 10.41
CA LYS A 337 4.58 -15.78 10.80
C LYS A 337 4.68 -15.61 12.30
N GLN A 338 4.02 -16.47 13.07
CA GLN A 338 4.03 -16.46 14.52
C GLN A 338 5.44 -16.66 15.08
N ALA A 339 6.18 -17.64 14.54
CA ALA A 339 7.55 -17.92 14.95
C ALA A 339 8.51 -16.75 14.66
N LEU A 340 8.36 -16.07 13.50
CA LEU A 340 9.15 -14.89 13.17
C LEU A 340 8.87 -13.75 14.14
N LEU A 341 7.61 -13.44 14.39
CA LEU A 341 7.22 -12.37 15.32
C LEU A 341 7.70 -12.64 16.75
N ALA A 342 7.63 -13.89 17.20
CA ALA A 342 8.13 -14.28 18.53
C ALA A 342 9.64 -14.07 18.65
N ARG A 343 10.43 -14.47 17.65
CA ARG A 343 11.88 -14.28 17.61
C ARG A 343 12.28 -12.81 17.55
N GLU A 344 11.62 -12.03 16.72
CA GLU A 344 11.87 -10.59 16.63
C GLU A 344 11.57 -9.87 17.96
N ARG A 345 10.49 -10.25 18.65
CA ARG A 345 10.16 -9.69 19.97
C ARG A 345 11.20 -10.06 21.02
N ALA A 346 11.66 -11.32 21.04
CA ALA A 346 12.70 -11.76 21.96
C ALA A 346 14.02 -11.03 21.73
N ALA A 347 14.37 -10.72 20.47
CA ALA A 347 15.62 -10.03 20.12
C ALA A 347 15.63 -8.54 20.52
N VAL A 348 14.47 -7.91 20.71
CA VAL A 348 14.37 -6.49 21.13
C VAL A 348 13.89 -6.33 22.58
N ALA A 349 13.56 -7.43 23.28
CA ALA A 349 13.30 -7.38 24.71
C ALA A 349 14.61 -6.99 25.43
N PRO A 350 14.59 -6.05 26.39
CA PRO A 350 15.77 -5.79 27.21
C PRO A 350 16.12 -7.07 27.98
N ASP A 351 17.43 -7.35 28.10
CA ASP A 351 17.96 -8.44 28.91
C ASP A 351 17.55 -8.21 30.37
N GLU A 352 16.38 -8.68 30.80
CA GLU A 352 15.95 -8.65 32.23
C GLU A 352 16.74 -9.64 33.09
N ALA A 353 17.72 -10.34 32.53
CA ALA A 353 18.50 -11.37 33.21
C ALA A 353 19.89 -10.88 33.69
N ALA A 354 20.18 -9.56 33.62
CA ALA A 354 21.47 -9.00 34.09
C ALA A 354 21.26 -7.97 35.22
N ALA A 355 20.34 -8.26 36.16
CA ALA A 355 20.22 -7.49 37.42
C ALA A 355 20.32 -8.42 38.62
#